data_c2ecc2fb77225291279fd536139fd21a
#
_entry.id   c2ecc2fb77225291279fd536139fd21a
#
_cell.length_a   1.000
_cell.length_b   1.000
_cell.length_c   1.000
_cell.angle_alpha   90.00
_cell.angle_beta   90.00
_cell.angle_gamma   90.00
#
_symmetry.space_group_name_H-M   'P 1'
#
loop_
_entity.id
_entity.type
_entity.pdbx_description
1 polymer ?
#
loop_
_entity_poly.entity_id
_entity_poly.type
_entity_poly.pdbx_seq_one_letter_code
_entity_poly.pdbx_strand_id
1 'polypeptide(L)'
;SIACGVSGTWVATAIQEKLGENYGCCKLPTFTCDGKQVQMGSFLGCKIYGVNSQTAYPVDAMELAEFLTSEQSQLERYEALNYGPSNVAALASDAVASNLALRALAEQSNYAVTQLVLGGFWVPAEAFGAELEAHTTADLQTLLYQLVEQATAA
;
A
#
# COMPACT_ATOMS: atom_id res chain seq x y z
N SER A 1 -25.71 0.20 -3.03
CA SER A 1 -24.67 1.27 -2.95
C SER A 1 -23.79 1.00 -1.74
N ILE A 2 -22.48 1.12 -1.88
CA ILE A 2 -21.51 0.94 -0.81
C ILE A 2 -21.17 2.32 -0.26
N ALA A 3 -21.30 2.52 1.06
CA ALA A 3 -20.99 3.78 1.71
C ALA A 3 -19.49 3.97 2.00
N CYS A 4 -18.75 2.88 2.19
CA CYS A 4 -17.30 2.88 2.38
C CYS A 4 -16.70 1.56 1.89
N GLY A 5 -15.41 1.59 1.57
CA GLY A 5 -14.65 0.40 1.18
C GLY A 5 -13.20 0.53 1.63
N VAL A 6 -12.51 -0.61 1.73
CA VAL A 6 -11.08 -0.67 2.02
C VAL A 6 -10.33 -0.82 0.71
N SER A 7 -9.34 0.03 0.49
CA SER A 7 -8.47 -0.04 -0.69
C SER A 7 -7.14 0.67 -0.45
N GLY A 8 -6.26 0.63 -1.44
CA GLY A 8 -5.00 1.36 -1.40
C GLY A 8 -5.09 2.74 -2.06
N THR A 9 -4.06 3.55 -1.87
CA THR A 9 -3.99 4.93 -2.40
C THR A 9 -4.02 5.01 -3.94
N TRP A 10 -3.72 3.93 -4.63
CA TRP A 10 -3.73 3.85 -6.11
C TRP A 10 -5.10 4.02 -6.75
N VAL A 11 -6.20 3.84 -6.01
CA VAL A 11 -7.57 4.08 -6.51
C VAL A 11 -8.12 5.45 -6.08
N ALA A 12 -7.42 6.19 -5.25
CA ALA A 12 -7.90 7.43 -4.63
C ALA A 12 -8.37 8.45 -5.67
N THR A 13 -7.58 8.71 -6.71
CA THR A 13 -7.90 9.66 -7.78
C THR A 13 -9.19 9.26 -8.50
N ALA A 14 -9.32 7.99 -8.91
CA ALA A 14 -10.51 7.52 -9.62
C ALA A 14 -11.78 7.59 -8.76
N ILE A 15 -11.67 7.33 -7.45
CA ILE A 15 -12.81 7.46 -6.53
C ILE A 15 -13.16 8.93 -6.32
N GLN A 16 -12.17 9.80 -6.13
CA GLN A 16 -12.37 11.23 -5.97
C GLN A 16 -13.05 11.87 -7.19
N GLU A 17 -12.65 11.49 -8.40
CA GLU A 17 -13.29 11.94 -9.64
C GLU A 17 -14.78 11.56 -9.71
N LYS A 18 -15.15 10.40 -9.15
CA LYS A 18 -16.55 9.93 -9.14
C LYS A 18 -17.39 10.54 -8.03
N LEU A 19 -16.82 10.79 -6.87
CA LEU A 19 -17.54 11.27 -5.69
C LEU A 19 -17.47 12.80 -5.53
N GLY A 20 -16.49 13.46 -6.16
CA GLY A 20 -16.30 14.91 -6.04
C GLY A 20 -16.16 15.33 -4.58
N GLU A 21 -16.95 16.29 -4.15
CA GLU A 21 -16.95 16.83 -2.79
C GLU A 21 -17.39 15.81 -1.71
N ASN A 22 -18.04 14.71 -2.12
CA ASN A 22 -18.43 13.63 -1.20
C ASN A 22 -17.31 12.61 -0.93
N TYR A 23 -16.13 12.80 -1.53
CA TYR A 23 -14.99 11.94 -1.27
C TYR A 23 -14.42 12.18 0.12
N GLY A 24 -14.22 11.09 0.86
CA GLY A 24 -13.52 11.09 2.15
C GLY A 24 -12.55 9.91 2.23
N CYS A 25 -11.49 10.08 3.00
CA CYS A 25 -10.50 9.04 3.23
C CYS A 25 -9.99 9.13 4.67
N CYS A 26 -9.80 7.99 5.32
CA CYS A 26 -9.26 7.88 6.66
C CYS A 26 -8.44 6.58 6.80
N LYS A 27 -7.67 6.47 7.86
CA LYS A 27 -7.00 5.20 8.20
C LYS A 27 -8.02 4.09 8.41
N LEU A 28 -7.58 2.84 8.39
CA LEU A 28 -8.42 1.67 8.65
C LEU A 28 -9.11 1.76 10.02
N PRO A 29 -10.31 1.19 10.17
CA PRO A 29 -11.04 1.22 11.43
C PRO A 29 -10.39 0.34 12.50
N THR A 30 -10.87 0.48 13.73
CA THR A 30 -10.62 -0.48 14.78
C THR A 30 -11.66 -1.60 14.76
N PHE A 31 -11.32 -2.73 15.32
CA PHE A 31 -12.25 -3.83 15.57
C PHE A 31 -12.11 -4.32 17.03
N THR A 32 -13.11 -4.98 17.53
CA THR A 32 -13.08 -5.55 18.87
C THR A 32 -12.57 -6.99 18.83
N CYS A 33 -11.48 -7.25 19.52
CA CYS A 33 -10.92 -8.58 19.70
C CYS A 33 -10.73 -8.84 21.20
N ASP A 34 -11.34 -9.91 21.71
CA ASP A 34 -11.30 -10.29 23.14
C ASP A 34 -11.64 -9.10 24.08
N GLY A 35 -12.71 -8.38 23.73
CA GLY A 35 -13.19 -7.21 24.50
C GLY A 35 -12.31 -5.96 24.41
N LYS A 36 -11.24 -5.97 23.62
CA LYS A 36 -10.33 -4.84 23.40
C LYS A 36 -10.49 -4.25 22.00
N GLN A 37 -10.39 -2.93 21.91
CA GLN A 37 -10.32 -2.26 20.63
C GLN A 37 -8.91 -2.39 20.05
N VAL A 38 -8.81 -2.98 18.85
CA VAL A 38 -7.56 -3.20 18.14
C VAL A 38 -7.61 -2.42 16.82
N GLN A 39 -6.58 -1.64 16.55
CA GLN A 39 -6.43 -0.95 15.26
C GLN A 39 -6.07 -1.97 14.18
N MET A 40 -6.80 -1.95 13.06
CA MET A 40 -6.46 -2.79 11.92
C MET A 40 -5.08 -2.42 11.39
N GLY A 41 -4.24 -3.42 11.19
CA GLY A 41 -2.95 -3.31 10.52
C GLY A 41 -3.10 -3.32 9.00
N SER A 42 -2.05 -2.92 8.32
CA SER A 42 -1.93 -3.01 6.87
C SER A 42 -0.51 -3.36 6.46
N PHE A 43 -0.30 -3.70 5.19
CA PHE A 43 1.03 -3.65 4.61
C PHE A 43 1.41 -2.21 4.25
N LEU A 44 2.69 -1.90 4.39
CA LEU A 44 3.33 -0.72 3.81
C LEU A 44 4.28 -1.20 2.70
N GLY A 45 3.91 -0.92 1.45
CA GLY A 45 4.73 -1.22 0.29
C GLY A 45 5.49 0.02 -0.17
N CYS A 46 6.72 -0.18 -0.64
CA CYS A 46 7.54 0.87 -1.24
C CYS A 46 7.96 0.44 -2.64
N LYS A 47 8.02 1.40 -3.56
CA LYS A 47 8.73 1.24 -4.84
C LYS A 47 10.15 1.74 -4.65
N ILE A 48 11.12 0.94 -5.05
CA ILE A 48 12.54 1.25 -4.89
C ILE A 48 13.23 1.34 -6.26
N TYR A 49 14.24 2.19 -6.35
CA TYR A 49 15.20 2.20 -7.45
C TYR A 49 16.47 1.50 -6.97
N GLY A 50 16.89 0.48 -7.68
CA GLY A 50 18.12 -0.25 -7.41
C GLY A 50 19.09 -0.12 -8.56
N VAL A 51 20.38 -0.02 -8.23
CA VAL A 51 21.45 -0.04 -9.24
C VAL A 51 21.95 -1.49 -9.36
N ASN A 52 21.96 -2.01 -10.60
CA ASN A 52 22.49 -3.34 -10.87
C ASN A 52 23.99 -3.36 -10.59
N SER A 53 24.46 -4.26 -9.73
CA SER A 53 25.87 -4.41 -9.37
C SER A 53 26.78 -4.81 -10.54
N GLN A 54 26.21 -5.29 -11.65
CA GLN A 54 26.92 -5.70 -12.86
C GLN A 54 26.89 -4.63 -13.96
N THR A 55 26.40 -3.41 -13.65
CA THR A 55 26.35 -2.33 -14.66
C THR A 55 27.77 -1.92 -15.11
N ALA A 56 27.92 -1.63 -16.40
CA ALA A 56 29.15 -1.05 -16.91
C ALA A 56 29.30 0.45 -16.57
N TYR A 57 28.23 1.08 -16.07
CA TYR A 57 28.15 2.52 -15.77
C TYR A 57 27.67 2.77 -14.34
N PRO A 58 28.42 2.34 -13.30
CA PRO A 58 27.92 2.39 -11.92
C PRO A 58 27.69 3.81 -11.40
N VAL A 59 28.55 4.77 -11.79
CA VAL A 59 28.42 6.17 -11.36
C VAL A 59 27.18 6.79 -11.96
N ASP A 60 27.01 6.71 -13.27
CA ASP A 60 25.85 7.29 -13.97
C ASP A 60 24.53 6.67 -13.49
N ALA A 61 24.53 5.36 -13.21
CA ALA A 61 23.37 4.66 -12.70
C ALA A 61 23.01 5.10 -11.26
N MET A 62 24.00 5.39 -10.42
CA MET A 62 23.77 5.94 -9.08
C MET A 62 23.26 7.37 -9.15
N GLU A 63 23.84 8.23 -9.98
CA GLU A 63 23.36 9.60 -10.20
C GLU A 63 21.91 9.62 -10.72
N LEU A 64 21.57 8.72 -11.64
CA LEU A 64 20.19 8.55 -12.10
C LEU A 64 19.25 8.12 -10.97
N ALA A 65 19.65 7.17 -10.14
CA ALA A 65 18.84 6.72 -9.02
C ALA A 65 18.63 7.83 -7.99
N GLU A 66 19.68 8.62 -7.70
CA GLU A 66 19.59 9.79 -6.83
C GLU A 66 18.66 10.86 -7.41
N PHE A 67 18.79 11.18 -8.70
CA PHE A 67 17.90 12.12 -9.39
C PHE A 67 16.44 11.67 -9.30
N LEU A 68 16.14 10.39 -9.60
CA LEU A 68 14.79 9.84 -9.57
C LEU A 68 14.17 9.81 -8.16
N THR A 69 14.98 9.83 -7.10
CA THR A 69 14.54 9.86 -5.71
C THR A 69 14.65 11.24 -5.06
N SER A 70 15.11 12.24 -5.82
CA SER A 70 15.22 13.63 -5.33
C SER A 70 13.85 14.22 -4.98
N GLU A 71 13.85 15.26 -4.16
CA GLU A 71 12.64 16.03 -3.82
C GLU A 71 11.91 16.50 -5.06
N GLN A 72 12.64 17.14 -5.99
CA GLN A 72 12.08 17.69 -7.22
C GLN A 72 11.40 16.61 -8.07
N SER A 73 12.08 15.51 -8.37
CA SER A 73 11.53 14.44 -9.21
C SER A 73 10.31 13.76 -8.56
N GLN A 74 10.28 13.70 -7.23
CA GLN A 74 9.14 13.13 -6.51
C GLN A 74 7.94 14.08 -6.48
N LEU A 75 8.15 15.39 -6.37
CA LEU A 75 7.07 16.39 -6.49
C LEU A 75 6.50 16.45 -7.90
N GLU A 76 7.33 16.47 -8.93
CA GLU A 76 6.89 16.41 -10.33
C GLU A 76 6.06 15.15 -10.62
N ARG A 77 6.48 14.01 -10.08
CA ARG A 77 5.73 12.75 -10.19
C ARG A 77 4.41 12.78 -9.42
N TYR A 78 4.39 13.42 -8.25
CA TYR A 78 3.16 13.62 -7.50
C TYR A 78 2.17 14.51 -8.28
N GLU A 79 2.62 15.62 -8.84
CA GLU A 79 1.79 16.52 -9.63
C GLU A 79 1.22 15.84 -10.89
N ALA A 80 2.04 15.01 -11.57
CA ALA A 80 1.63 14.35 -12.80
C ALA A 80 0.75 13.10 -12.57
N LEU A 81 0.99 12.33 -11.50
CA LEU A 81 0.44 10.99 -11.32
C LEU A 81 -0.25 10.78 -9.96
N ASN A 82 -0.26 11.76 -9.06
CA ASN A 82 -0.71 11.65 -7.66
C ASN A 82 0.00 10.52 -6.86
N TYR A 83 1.22 10.15 -7.24
CA TYR A 83 2.00 9.18 -6.49
C TYR A 83 2.65 9.84 -5.27
N GLY A 84 2.31 9.35 -4.08
CA GLY A 84 2.84 9.90 -2.84
C GLY A 84 4.37 9.80 -2.78
N PRO A 85 5.06 10.92 -2.47
CA PRO A 85 6.50 10.91 -2.33
C PRO A 85 6.95 10.19 -1.05
N SER A 86 8.18 9.69 -1.04
CA SER A 86 8.87 9.16 0.14
C SER A 86 9.94 10.12 0.67
N ASN A 87 10.35 11.10 -0.12
CA ASN A 87 11.28 12.14 0.31
C ASN A 87 10.63 13.01 1.39
N VAL A 88 11.34 13.24 2.49
CA VAL A 88 10.81 13.94 3.68
C VAL A 88 10.42 15.38 3.37
N ALA A 89 11.22 16.10 2.57
CA ALA A 89 10.92 17.47 2.18
C ALA A 89 9.69 17.54 1.25
N ALA A 90 9.61 16.63 0.28
CA ALA A 90 8.46 16.52 -0.59
C ALA A 90 7.15 16.17 0.16
N LEU A 91 7.22 15.29 1.16
CA LEU A 91 6.07 14.96 2.04
C LEU A 91 5.57 16.17 2.83
N ALA A 92 6.47 17.09 3.21
CA ALA A 92 6.14 18.28 3.96
C ALA A 92 5.56 19.42 3.10
N SER A 93 5.51 19.27 1.77
CA SER A 93 4.93 20.28 0.88
C SER A 93 3.43 20.42 1.11
N ASP A 94 2.90 21.64 1.00
CA ASP A 94 1.47 21.93 1.19
C ASP A 94 0.57 21.10 0.25
N ALA A 95 1.02 20.88 -0.97
CA ALA A 95 0.29 20.10 -1.97
C ALA A 95 0.09 18.65 -1.51
N VAL A 96 1.14 18.00 -1.01
CA VAL A 96 1.09 16.63 -0.51
C VAL A 96 0.34 16.55 0.83
N ALA A 97 0.60 17.49 1.74
CA ALA A 97 0.00 17.53 3.06
C ALA A 97 -1.54 17.76 3.01
N SER A 98 -2.05 18.38 1.96
CA SER A 98 -3.50 18.59 1.75
C SER A 98 -4.21 17.38 1.16
N ASN A 99 -3.49 16.39 0.62
CA ASN A 99 -4.08 15.21 -0.01
C ASN A 99 -4.67 14.26 1.03
N LEU A 100 -5.98 14.03 0.99
CA LEU A 100 -6.72 13.22 1.95
C LEU A 100 -6.22 11.76 2.01
N ALA A 101 -5.95 11.15 0.86
CA ALA A 101 -5.49 9.77 0.80
C ALA A 101 -4.07 9.61 1.38
N LEU A 102 -3.17 10.56 1.12
CA LEU A 102 -1.81 10.52 1.65
C LEU A 102 -1.77 10.82 3.15
N ARG A 103 -2.66 11.67 3.65
CA ARG A 103 -2.85 11.87 5.10
C ARG A 103 -3.34 10.59 5.77
N ALA A 104 -4.35 9.94 5.22
CA ALA A 104 -4.85 8.67 5.74
C ALA A 104 -3.76 7.58 5.72
N LEU A 105 -2.94 7.53 4.66
CA LEU A 105 -1.78 6.63 4.58
C LEU A 105 -0.74 6.95 5.67
N ALA A 106 -0.43 8.21 5.88
CA ALA A 106 0.52 8.63 6.93
C ALA A 106 0.03 8.24 8.33
N GLU A 107 -1.25 8.41 8.62
CA GLU A 107 -1.86 7.95 9.88
C GLU A 107 -1.84 6.42 10.01
N GLN A 108 -2.14 5.70 8.92
CA GLN A 108 -2.16 4.24 8.88
C GLN A 108 -0.75 3.64 8.99
N SER A 109 0.28 4.32 8.52
CA SER A 109 1.67 3.82 8.53
C SER A 109 2.18 3.50 9.95
N ASN A 110 1.63 4.14 10.97
CA ASN A 110 1.94 3.83 12.38
C ASN A 110 1.46 2.41 12.81
N TYR A 111 0.59 1.80 12.03
CA TYR A 111 -0.01 0.48 12.29
C TYR A 111 0.28 -0.49 11.14
N ALA A 112 1.20 -0.14 10.27
CA ALA A 112 1.57 -0.94 9.12
C ALA A 112 2.85 -1.74 9.38
N VAL A 113 2.96 -2.88 8.71
CA VAL A 113 4.18 -3.68 8.65
C VAL A 113 4.73 -3.62 7.23
N THR A 114 6.06 -3.63 7.11
CA THR A 114 6.71 -3.69 5.80
C THR A 114 6.27 -4.95 5.06
N GLN A 115 5.87 -4.79 3.81
CA GLN A 115 5.49 -5.91 2.96
C GLN A 115 6.74 -6.74 2.60
N LEU A 116 6.83 -7.93 3.19
CA LEU A 116 7.92 -8.88 2.96
C LEU A 116 7.42 -10.17 2.31
N VAL A 117 6.30 -10.10 1.57
CA VAL A 117 5.72 -11.25 0.89
C VAL A 117 6.21 -11.34 -0.54
N LEU A 118 6.40 -12.57 -1.04
CA LEU A 118 6.73 -12.84 -2.43
C LEU A 118 5.55 -12.52 -3.35
N GLY A 119 5.82 -12.32 -4.65
CA GLY A 119 4.78 -12.04 -5.64
C GLY A 119 3.69 -13.10 -5.72
N GLY A 120 4.04 -14.36 -5.47
CA GLY A 120 3.12 -15.49 -5.43
C GLY A 120 2.13 -15.52 -4.25
N PHE A 121 2.28 -14.63 -3.26
CA PHE A 121 1.41 -14.58 -2.08
C PHE A 121 -0.03 -14.15 -2.40
N TRP A 122 -0.21 -13.22 -3.34
CA TRP A 122 -1.50 -12.51 -3.49
C TRP A 122 -2.64 -13.38 -3.98
N VAL A 123 -2.40 -14.24 -4.96
CA VAL A 123 -3.45 -15.13 -5.50
C VAL A 123 -3.94 -16.14 -4.46
N PRO A 124 -3.06 -16.86 -3.72
CA PRO A 124 -3.50 -17.70 -2.62
C PRO A 124 -4.19 -16.94 -1.49
N ALA A 125 -3.75 -15.72 -1.18
CA ALA A 125 -4.38 -14.89 -0.14
C ALA A 125 -5.79 -14.45 -0.53
N GLU A 126 -6.02 -14.13 -1.81
CA GLU A 126 -7.35 -13.81 -2.33
C GLU A 126 -8.28 -15.03 -2.28
N ALA A 127 -7.80 -16.21 -2.69
CA ALA A 127 -8.55 -17.44 -2.61
C ALA A 127 -8.93 -17.80 -1.16
N PHE A 128 -8.00 -17.66 -0.23
CA PHE A 128 -8.27 -17.83 1.20
C PHE A 128 -9.34 -16.85 1.71
N GLY A 129 -9.27 -15.58 1.32
CA GLY A 129 -10.27 -14.58 1.67
C GLY A 129 -11.67 -14.92 1.12
N ALA A 130 -11.76 -15.41 -0.11
CA ALA A 130 -13.01 -15.84 -0.72
C ALA A 130 -13.66 -17.02 0.03
N GLU A 131 -12.85 -17.98 0.50
CA GLU A 131 -13.34 -19.09 1.32
C GLU A 131 -13.91 -18.59 2.66
N LEU A 132 -13.27 -17.62 3.29
CA LEU A 132 -13.79 -17.00 4.53
C LEU A 132 -15.11 -16.26 4.29
N GLU A 133 -15.21 -15.50 3.19
CA GLU A 133 -16.42 -14.76 2.81
C GLU A 133 -17.60 -15.72 2.50
N ALA A 134 -17.32 -16.85 1.89
CA ALA A 134 -18.31 -17.89 1.61
C ALA A 134 -18.79 -18.63 2.86
N HIS A 135 -18.31 -18.27 4.06
CA HIS A 135 -18.62 -18.98 5.31
C HIS A 135 -18.37 -20.49 5.21
N THR A 136 -17.24 -20.86 4.63
CA THR A 136 -16.85 -22.26 4.45
C THR A 136 -16.90 -23.05 5.76
N THR A 137 -17.24 -24.33 5.66
CA THR A 137 -17.15 -25.28 6.77
C THR A 137 -15.78 -25.95 6.85
N ALA A 138 -14.86 -25.60 5.98
CA ALA A 138 -13.50 -26.13 5.99
C ALA A 138 -12.75 -25.69 7.25
N ASP A 139 -11.84 -26.55 7.71
CA ASP A 139 -10.99 -26.22 8.85
C ASP A 139 -10.03 -25.06 8.50
N LEU A 140 -10.13 -23.99 9.30
CA LEU A 140 -9.35 -22.78 9.09
C LEU A 140 -7.83 -23.04 9.06
N GLN A 141 -7.34 -23.95 9.89
CA GLN A 141 -5.92 -24.29 9.93
C GLN A 141 -5.46 -24.98 8.63
N THR A 142 -6.31 -25.83 8.08
CA THR A 142 -6.07 -26.46 6.78
C THR A 142 -5.99 -25.44 5.65
N LEU A 143 -6.91 -24.46 5.63
CA LEU A 143 -6.91 -23.38 4.65
C LEU A 143 -5.65 -22.51 4.75
N LEU A 144 -5.19 -22.21 5.97
CA LEU A 144 -3.93 -21.47 6.19
C LEU A 144 -2.71 -22.26 5.69
N TYR A 145 -2.64 -23.56 5.92
CA TYR A 145 -1.55 -24.38 5.39
C TYR A 145 -1.55 -24.40 3.86
N GLN A 146 -2.71 -24.53 3.22
CA GLN A 146 -2.83 -24.46 1.77
C GLN A 146 -2.37 -23.10 1.22
N LEU A 147 -2.75 -21.99 1.87
CA LEU A 147 -2.27 -20.67 1.50
C LEU A 147 -0.73 -20.59 1.56
N VAL A 148 -0.13 -21.05 2.64
CA VAL A 148 1.34 -21.04 2.80
C VAL A 148 2.01 -21.90 1.74
N GLU A 149 1.52 -23.11 1.52
CA GLU A 149 2.07 -24.02 0.51
C GLU A 149 2.03 -23.41 -0.90
N GLN A 150 0.88 -22.87 -1.29
CA GLN A 150 0.71 -22.24 -2.60
C GLN A 150 1.55 -20.95 -2.74
N ALA A 151 1.64 -20.14 -1.70
CA ALA A 151 2.42 -18.91 -1.72
C ALA A 151 3.94 -19.14 -1.77
N THR A 152 4.41 -20.30 -1.34
CA THR A 152 5.83 -20.68 -1.31
C THR A 152 6.24 -21.59 -2.45
N ALA A 153 5.30 -22.10 -3.24
CA ALA A 153 5.57 -23.01 -4.37
C ALA A 153 6.06 -22.31 -5.65
N ALA A 154 6.24 -20.99 -5.65
CA ALA A 154 6.60 -20.16 -6.80
C ALA A 154 8.12 -19.92 -6.91
#